data_56ff3b18d5d131d6f3f5a29c4face70d
#
_entry.id   56ff3b18d5d131d6f3f5a29c4face70d
#
_cell.length_a   1.000
_cell.length_b   1.000
_cell.length_c   1.000
_cell.angle_alpha   90.00
_cell.angle_beta   90.00
_cell.angle_gamma   90.00
#
_symmetry.space_group_name_H-M   'P 1'
#
loop_
_entity.id
_entity.type
_entity.pdbx_description
1 polymer ?
#
loop_
_entity_poly.entity_id
_entity_poly.type
_entity_poly.pdbx_seq_one_letter_code
_entity_poly.pdbx_strand_id
1 'polypeptide(L)'
;MARDVTSLGSMVVLCFLLAAVVGYLLLVRKRGAALLVVGSILGGTVISFGLKLLFNRPRPEIPGGIQVFTASFPSSHAMLSAVTYLTLGVLMTRVAAGARLKAYFIGLAVFLTVVIGLSRVYVGVHYATDVLAGWCVGSAWAALCWVVALRLQRRGQVEQPGTSDVPDGTSIE
;
A
#
# COMPACT_ATOMS: atom_id res chain seq x y z
N MET A 1 -3.37 -19.93 -11.63
CA MET A 1 -2.85 -18.62 -12.12
C MET A 1 -3.64 -17.42 -11.60
N ALA A 2 -4.93 -17.16 -11.97
CA ALA A 2 -5.64 -15.96 -11.47
C ALA A 2 -5.81 -15.95 -9.94
N ARG A 3 -6.03 -17.11 -9.31
CA ARG A 3 -6.10 -17.26 -7.85
C ARG A 3 -4.75 -17.01 -7.18
N ASP A 4 -3.65 -17.34 -7.80
CA ASP A 4 -2.30 -17.12 -7.26
C ASP A 4 -1.94 -15.64 -7.32
N VAL A 5 -2.29 -14.97 -8.42
CA VAL A 5 -2.10 -13.52 -8.55
C VAL A 5 -2.95 -12.75 -7.54
N THR A 6 -4.21 -13.15 -7.34
CA THR A 6 -5.10 -12.49 -6.36
C THR A 6 -4.59 -12.64 -4.93
N SER A 7 -3.82 -13.72 -4.62
CA SER A 7 -3.25 -13.92 -3.29
C SER A 7 -2.26 -12.83 -2.88
N LEU A 8 -1.57 -12.19 -3.85
CA LEU A 8 -0.69 -11.05 -3.59
C LEU A 8 -1.41 -9.83 -3.01
N GLY A 9 -2.72 -9.72 -3.24
CA GLY A 9 -3.59 -8.70 -2.64
C GLY A 9 -4.37 -9.20 -1.42
N SER A 10 -4.13 -10.41 -0.95
CA SER A 10 -4.81 -10.95 0.23
C SER A 10 -4.30 -10.27 1.51
N MET A 11 -5.18 -10.16 2.50
CA MET A 11 -4.83 -9.58 3.81
C MET A 11 -3.61 -10.29 4.42
N VAL A 12 -3.53 -11.63 4.29
CA VAL A 12 -2.42 -12.42 4.84
C VAL A 12 -1.09 -12.03 4.21
N VAL A 13 -1.01 -12.00 2.87
CA VAL A 13 0.23 -11.65 2.17
C VAL A 13 0.62 -10.20 2.45
N LEU A 14 -0.35 -9.27 2.45
CA LEU A 14 -0.09 -7.87 2.76
C LEU A 14 0.38 -7.69 4.22
N CYS A 15 -0.17 -8.44 5.19
CA CYS A 15 0.30 -8.40 6.58
C CYS A 15 1.73 -8.94 6.72
N PHE A 16 2.09 -10.04 6.05
CA PHE A 16 3.47 -10.53 6.05
C PHE A 16 4.44 -9.53 5.43
N LEU A 17 4.08 -8.96 4.28
CA LEU A 17 4.87 -7.92 3.62
C LEU A 17 5.04 -6.69 4.53
N LEU A 18 3.96 -6.25 5.15
CA LEU A 18 3.96 -5.15 6.12
C LEU A 18 4.91 -5.45 7.29
N ALA A 19 4.77 -6.61 7.92
CA ALA A 19 5.62 -7.00 9.05
C ALA A 19 7.11 -7.04 8.67
N ALA A 20 7.44 -7.59 7.51
CA ALA A 20 8.82 -7.64 7.01
C ALA A 20 9.39 -6.23 6.76
N VAL A 21 8.62 -5.36 6.09
CA VAL A 21 9.05 -3.99 5.77
C VAL A 21 9.17 -3.14 7.03
N VAL A 22 8.17 -3.18 7.91
CA VAL A 22 8.20 -2.42 9.17
C VAL A 22 9.33 -2.92 10.07
N GLY A 23 9.51 -4.24 10.18
CA GLY A 23 10.64 -4.83 10.92
C GLY A 23 11.99 -4.33 10.40
N TYR A 24 12.20 -4.36 9.08
CA TYR A 24 13.40 -3.80 8.46
C TYR A 24 13.58 -2.31 8.77
N LEU A 25 12.53 -1.50 8.59
CA LEU A 25 12.60 -0.06 8.84
C LEU A 25 12.92 0.28 10.30
N LEU A 26 12.41 -0.51 11.25
CA LEU A 26 12.73 -0.35 12.67
C LEU A 26 14.16 -0.74 12.99
N LEU A 27 14.68 -1.83 12.39
CA LEU A 27 16.07 -2.26 12.53
C LEU A 27 17.06 -1.20 12.03
N VAL A 28 16.76 -0.55 10.90
CA VAL A 28 17.56 0.55 10.35
C VAL A 28 17.20 1.93 10.94
N ARG A 29 16.46 1.95 12.05
CA ARG A 29 16.04 3.14 12.81
C ARG A 29 15.23 4.17 12.02
N LYS A 30 14.59 3.79 10.91
CA LYS A 30 13.73 4.67 10.09
C LYS A 30 12.27 4.68 10.61
N ARG A 31 12.09 5.13 11.85
CA ARG A 31 10.79 5.13 12.55
C ARG A 31 9.71 5.91 11.81
N GLY A 32 10.04 7.06 11.22
CA GLY A 32 9.09 7.87 10.46
C GLY A 32 8.56 7.14 9.22
N ALA A 33 9.41 6.40 8.50
CA ALA A 33 8.98 5.57 7.36
C ALA A 33 8.12 4.39 7.83
N ALA A 34 8.47 3.76 8.96
CA ALA A 34 7.66 2.69 9.55
C ALA A 34 6.25 3.18 9.92
N LEU A 35 6.14 4.34 10.58
CA LEU A 35 4.86 4.96 10.93
C LEU A 35 4.03 5.32 9.69
N LEU A 36 4.67 5.83 8.63
CA LEU A 36 4.00 6.10 7.36
C LEU A 36 3.38 4.81 6.79
N VAL A 37 4.15 3.73 6.70
CA VAL A 37 3.68 2.45 6.14
C VAL A 37 2.54 1.88 6.97
N VAL A 38 2.68 1.82 8.28
CA VAL A 38 1.63 1.32 9.20
C VAL A 38 0.37 2.19 9.10
N GLY A 39 0.53 3.52 9.20
CA GLY A 39 -0.59 4.47 9.14
C GLY A 39 -1.33 4.41 7.81
N SER A 40 -0.61 4.28 6.69
CA SER A 40 -1.22 4.15 5.36
C SER A 40 -2.09 2.89 5.27
N ILE A 41 -1.58 1.74 5.72
CA ILE A 41 -2.31 0.47 5.58
C ILE A 41 -3.46 0.38 6.57
N LEU A 42 -3.27 0.78 7.84
CA LEU A 42 -4.34 0.80 8.82
C LEU A 42 -5.46 1.76 8.42
N GLY A 43 -5.12 2.97 8.02
CA GLY A 43 -6.10 3.95 7.55
C GLY A 43 -6.83 3.49 6.30
N GLY A 44 -6.12 2.91 5.32
CA GLY A 44 -6.72 2.30 4.14
C GLY A 44 -7.69 1.16 4.49
N THR A 45 -7.34 0.33 5.49
CA THR A 45 -8.21 -0.74 5.96
C THR A 45 -9.49 -0.20 6.61
N VAL A 46 -9.36 0.82 7.47
CA VAL A 46 -10.51 1.48 8.11
C VAL A 46 -11.43 2.12 7.06
N ILE A 47 -10.87 2.84 6.08
CA ILE A 47 -11.64 3.45 4.99
C ILE A 47 -12.35 2.36 4.16
N SER A 48 -11.65 1.28 3.79
CA SER A 48 -12.25 0.17 3.04
C SER A 48 -13.43 -0.45 3.78
N PHE A 49 -13.28 -0.68 5.08
CA PHE A 49 -14.34 -1.24 5.92
C PHE A 49 -15.53 -0.28 6.07
N GLY A 50 -15.26 1.01 6.34
CA GLY A 50 -16.30 2.05 6.44
C GLY A 50 -17.11 2.18 5.16
N LEU A 51 -16.45 2.21 3.99
CA LEU A 51 -17.15 2.26 2.71
C LEU A 51 -17.97 0.99 2.43
N LYS A 52 -17.51 -0.18 2.86
CA LYS A 52 -18.30 -1.41 2.74
C LYS A 52 -19.59 -1.38 3.56
N LEU A 53 -19.53 -0.84 4.78
CA LEU A 53 -20.71 -0.67 5.63
C LEU A 53 -21.68 0.36 5.03
N LEU A 54 -21.15 1.44 4.47
CA LEU A 54 -21.95 2.53 3.90
C LEU A 54 -22.71 2.10 2.64
N PHE A 55 -22.05 1.42 1.70
CA PHE A 55 -22.64 1.08 0.42
C PHE A 55 -23.35 -0.27 0.41
N ASN A 56 -22.96 -1.19 1.25
CA ASN A 56 -23.52 -2.56 1.41
C ASN A 56 -23.96 -3.23 0.11
N ARG A 57 -23.17 -3.05 -0.96
CA ARG A 57 -23.49 -3.54 -2.30
C ARG A 57 -23.40 -5.08 -2.37
N PRO A 58 -24.40 -5.78 -2.94
CA PRO A 58 -24.31 -7.22 -3.16
C PRO A 58 -23.21 -7.56 -4.17
N ARG A 59 -22.68 -8.77 -4.07
CA ARG A 59 -21.68 -9.32 -5.00
C ARG A 59 -22.33 -9.89 -6.26
N PRO A 60 -21.54 -10.05 -7.36
CA PRO A 60 -22.00 -10.82 -8.50
C PRO A 60 -22.38 -12.25 -8.07
N GLU A 61 -23.54 -12.73 -8.51
CA GLU A 61 -23.96 -14.12 -8.32
C GLU A 61 -23.33 -14.98 -9.40
N ILE A 62 -22.50 -15.95 -9.02
CA ILE A 62 -21.90 -16.92 -9.94
C ILE A 62 -22.41 -18.30 -9.52
N PRO A 63 -23.14 -19.00 -10.39
CA PRO A 63 -23.57 -20.38 -10.14
C PRO A 63 -22.35 -21.26 -9.82
N GLY A 64 -22.33 -21.91 -8.65
CA GLY A 64 -21.20 -22.73 -8.19
C GLY A 64 -19.94 -21.96 -7.78
N GLY A 65 -19.99 -20.63 -7.68
CA GLY A 65 -18.90 -19.77 -7.25
C GLY A 65 -18.68 -19.75 -5.73
N ILE A 66 -17.57 -19.13 -5.32
CA ILE A 66 -17.23 -18.96 -3.90
C ILE A 66 -18.21 -17.94 -3.28
N GLN A 67 -18.98 -18.38 -2.28
CA GLN A 67 -19.84 -17.48 -1.53
C GLN A 67 -19.01 -16.63 -0.57
N VAL A 68 -19.08 -15.32 -0.73
CA VAL A 68 -18.39 -14.34 0.12
C VAL A 68 -19.44 -13.44 0.77
N PHE A 69 -19.53 -13.50 2.08
CA PHE A 69 -20.58 -12.83 2.87
C PHE A 69 -20.36 -11.33 3.13
N THR A 70 -19.29 -10.74 2.58
CA THR A 70 -19.00 -9.31 2.78
C THR A 70 -19.45 -8.46 1.57
N ALA A 71 -19.78 -7.19 1.82
CA ALA A 71 -20.14 -6.24 0.75
C ALA A 71 -19.11 -6.20 -0.39
N SER A 72 -19.61 -5.99 -1.63
CA SER A 72 -18.78 -5.99 -2.84
C SER A 72 -17.97 -4.70 -2.97
N PHE A 73 -18.58 -3.54 -2.68
CA PHE A 73 -17.99 -2.23 -2.93
C PHE A 73 -17.37 -1.62 -1.66
N PRO A 74 -16.20 -0.99 -1.75
CA PRO A 74 -15.21 -1.17 -2.82
C PRO A 74 -14.46 -2.50 -2.69
N SER A 75 -13.72 -2.90 -3.72
CA SER A 75 -12.86 -4.09 -3.65
C SER A 75 -11.68 -3.86 -2.70
N SER A 76 -11.67 -4.55 -1.56
CA SER A 76 -10.57 -4.42 -0.58
C SER A 76 -9.24 -4.88 -1.15
N HIS A 77 -9.20 -5.93 -1.99
CA HIS A 77 -7.97 -6.36 -2.66
C HIS A 77 -7.40 -5.27 -3.58
N ALA A 78 -8.25 -4.63 -4.39
CA ALA A 78 -7.82 -3.53 -5.25
C ALA A 78 -7.38 -2.31 -4.45
N MET A 79 -8.13 -1.94 -3.41
CA MET A 79 -7.83 -0.78 -2.59
C MET A 79 -6.57 -0.96 -1.76
N LEU A 80 -6.45 -2.07 -1.01
CA LEU A 80 -5.30 -2.29 -0.13
C LEU A 80 -4.02 -2.62 -0.91
N SER A 81 -4.12 -3.26 -2.09
CA SER A 81 -2.96 -3.40 -2.98
C SER A 81 -2.48 -2.04 -3.48
N ALA A 82 -3.38 -1.13 -3.88
CA ALA A 82 -3.01 0.23 -4.27
C ALA A 82 -2.31 0.97 -3.11
N VAL A 83 -2.91 0.97 -1.91
CA VAL A 83 -2.30 1.60 -0.73
C VAL A 83 -0.92 1.03 -0.44
N THR A 84 -0.79 -0.30 -0.39
CA THR A 84 0.46 -0.96 0.01
C THR A 84 1.54 -0.79 -1.06
N TYR A 85 1.28 -1.22 -2.29
CA TYR A 85 2.32 -1.22 -3.32
C TYR A 85 2.73 0.17 -3.75
N LEU A 86 1.79 1.14 -3.84
CA LEU A 86 2.16 2.52 -4.17
C LEU A 86 2.95 3.17 -3.03
N THR A 87 2.58 2.96 -1.76
CA THR A 87 3.35 3.47 -0.62
C THR A 87 4.77 2.89 -0.62
N LEU A 88 4.92 1.58 -0.83
CA LEU A 88 6.24 0.94 -0.89
C LEU A 88 7.04 1.37 -2.12
N GLY A 89 6.38 1.47 -3.29
CA GLY A 89 7.02 1.93 -4.52
C GLY A 89 7.61 3.33 -4.36
N VAL A 90 6.83 4.25 -3.80
CA VAL A 90 7.30 5.62 -3.52
C VAL A 90 8.40 5.62 -2.45
N LEU A 91 8.30 4.79 -1.40
CA LEU A 91 9.35 4.67 -0.40
C LEU A 91 10.67 4.19 -1.03
N MET A 92 10.62 3.23 -1.95
CA MET A 92 11.79 2.74 -2.68
C MET A 92 12.43 3.81 -3.56
N THR A 93 11.67 4.77 -4.08
CA THR A 93 12.25 5.89 -4.85
C THR A 93 13.16 6.80 -4.02
N ARG A 94 13.07 6.76 -2.69
CA ARG A 94 13.93 7.56 -1.80
C ARG A 94 15.32 6.98 -1.64
N VAL A 95 15.47 5.67 -1.76
CA VAL A 95 16.77 4.99 -1.67
C VAL A 95 17.35 4.68 -3.05
N ALA A 96 16.53 4.74 -4.09
CA ALA A 96 16.94 4.46 -5.46
C ALA A 96 17.76 5.61 -6.05
N ALA A 97 18.95 5.29 -6.57
CA ALA A 97 19.76 6.21 -7.35
C ALA A 97 19.32 6.22 -8.82
N GLY A 98 19.07 7.43 -9.34
CA GLY A 98 18.75 7.62 -10.75
C GLY A 98 17.28 7.43 -11.14
N ALA A 99 16.87 8.11 -12.22
CA ALA A 99 15.48 8.16 -12.67
C ALA A 99 14.96 6.80 -13.15
N ARG A 100 15.80 5.99 -13.79
CA ARG A 100 15.40 4.66 -14.30
C ARG A 100 14.93 3.71 -13.19
N LEU A 101 15.68 3.67 -12.07
CA LEU A 101 15.35 2.80 -10.94
C LEU A 101 14.10 3.29 -10.22
N LYS A 102 13.91 4.61 -10.10
CA LYS A 102 12.68 5.20 -9.56
C LYS A 102 11.46 4.86 -10.41
N ALA A 103 11.58 5.00 -11.74
CA ALA A 103 10.52 4.62 -12.67
C ALA A 103 10.19 3.12 -12.60
N TYR A 104 11.20 2.26 -12.46
CA TYR A 104 11.01 0.82 -12.28
C TYR A 104 10.17 0.50 -11.03
N PHE A 105 10.49 1.07 -9.86
CA PHE A 105 9.73 0.80 -8.64
C PHE A 105 8.28 1.30 -8.70
N ILE A 106 8.06 2.48 -9.29
CA ILE A 106 6.70 2.98 -9.50
C ILE A 106 5.96 2.12 -10.51
N GLY A 107 6.58 1.78 -11.64
CA GLY A 107 5.98 0.91 -12.66
C GLY A 107 5.60 -0.45 -12.10
N LEU A 108 6.47 -1.07 -11.29
CA LEU A 108 6.20 -2.34 -10.62
C LEU A 108 5.02 -2.22 -9.64
N ALA A 109 4.98 -1.15 -8.85
CA ALA A 109 3.89 -0.92 -7.89
C ALA A 109 2.53 -0.75 -8.60
N VAL A 110 2.50 0.03 -9.68
CA VAL A 110 1.30 0.20 -10.51
C VAL A 110 0.90 -1.10 -11.18
N PHE A 111 1.85 -1.83 -11.78
CA PHE A 111 1.61 -3.13 -12.40
C PHE A 111 0.97 -4.13 -11.44
N LEU A 112 1.54 -4.30 -10.24
CA LEU A 112 0.98 -5.20 -9.21
C LEU A 112 -0.43 -4.77 -8.81
N THR A 113 -0.65 -3.47 -8.58
CA THR A 113 -1.96 -2.93 -8.23
C THR A 113 -3.01 -3.26 -9.30
N VAL A 114 -2.68 -3.03 -10.57
CA VAL A 114 -3.58 -3.27 -11.70
C VAL A 114 -3.87 -4.76 -11.85
N VAL A 115 -2.85 -5.61 -11.86
CA VAL A 115 -3.00 -7.06 -12.08
C VAL A 115 -3.80 -7.70 -10.95
N ILE A 116 -3.57 -7.30 -9.69
CA ILE A 116 -4.36 -7.77 -8.55
C ILE A 116 -5.84 -7.36 -8.69
N GLY A 117 -6.13 -6.10 -9.02
CA GLY A 117 -7.50 -5.65 -9.21
C GLY A 117 -8.20 -6.37 -10.36
N LEU A 118 -7.56 -6.50 -11.52
CA LEU A 118 -8.11 -7.24 -12.66
C LEU A 118 -8.40 -8.70 -12.33
N SER A 119 -7.54 -9.34 -11.52
CA SER A 119 -7.76 -10.72 -11.08
C SER A 119 -9.08 -10.88 -10.30
N ARG A 120 -9.55 -9.83 -9.60
CA ARG A 120 -10.83 -9.88 -8.83
C ARG A 120 -12.05 -9.87 -9.75
N VAL A 121 -11.97 -9.14 -10.86
CA VAL A 121 -13.00 -9.15 -11.90
C VAL A 121 -12.99 -10.51 -12.62
N TYR A 122 -11.80 -10.99 -12.98
CA TYR A 122 -11.65 -12.27 -13.69
C TYR A 122 -12.18 -13.47 -12.87
N VAL A 123 -11.93 -13.48 -11.55
CA VAL A 123 -12.47 -14.50 -10.63
C VAL A 123 -13.98 -14.31 -10.40
N GLY A 124 -14.56 -13.18 -10.84
CA GLY A 124 -16.00 -12.90 -10.79
C GLY A 124 -16.53 -12.48 -9.41
N VAL A 125 -15.68 -12.23 -8.43
CA VAL A 125 -16.11 -11.89 -7.06
C VAL A 125 -16.38 -10.39 -6.85
N HIS A 126 -16.05 -9.54 -7.84
CA HIS A 126 -16.26 -8.09 -7.84
C HIS A 126 -16.67 -7.59 -9.22
N TYR A 127 -17.47 -6.52 -9.24
CA TYR A 127 -17.72 -5.75 -10.46
C TYR A 127 -16.48 -4.91 -10.80
N ALA A 128 -16.31 -4.57 -12.08
CA ALA A 128 -15.23 -3.68 -12.53
C ALA A 128 -15.27 -2.33 -11.80
N THR A 129 -16.46 -1.81 -11.52
CA THR A 129 -16.65 -0.55 -10.76
C THR A 129 -16.16 -0.63 -9.32
N ASP A 130 -16.23 -1.81 -8.65
CA ASP A 130 -15.72 -2.00 -7.30
C ASP A 130 -14.19 -1.91 -7.28
N VAL A 131 -13.56 -2.44 -8.33
CA VAL A 131 -12.10 -2.43 -8.50
C VAL A 131 -11.62 -1.03 -8.84
N LEU A 132 -12.27 -0.33 -9.78
CA LEU A 132 -11.94 1.05 -10.12
C LEU A 132 -12.05 1.97 -8.89
N ALA A 133 -13.15 1.88 -8.14
CA ALA A 133 -13.32 2.64 -6.90
C ALA A 133 -12.22 2.30 -5.88
N GLY A 134 -11.87 1.02 -5.73
CA GLY A 134 -10.77 0.59 -4.87
C GLY A 134 -9.43 1.23 -5.27
N TRP A 135 -9.10 1.24 -6.56
CA TRP A 135 -7.88 1.90 -7.04
C TRP A 135 -7.90 3.41 -6.82
N CYS A 136 -9.00 4.08 -7.13
CA CYS A 136 -9.12 5.53 -6.93
C CYS A 136 -8.96 5.92 -5.46
N VAL A 137 -9.72 5.29 -4.57
CA VAL A 137 -9.68 5.60 -3.14
C VAL A 137 -8.33 5.20 -2.53
N GLY A 138 -7.82 4.02 -2.89
CA GLY A 138 -6.53 3.53 -2.39
C GLY A 138 -5.36 4.43 -2.83
N SER A 139 -5.33 4.84 -4.10
CA SER A 139 -4.29 5.74 -4.63
C SER A 139 -4.37 7.13 -4.02
N ALA A 140 -5.59 7.69 -3.89
CA ALA A 140 -5.80 8.98 -3.25
C ALA A 140 -5.34 8.97 -1.78
N TRP A 141 -5.66 7.91 -1.04
CA TRP A 141 -5.22 7.72 0.34
C TRP A 141 -3.70 7.59 0.45
N ALA A 142 -3.07 6.77 -0.39
CA ALA A 142 -1.61 6.63 -0.41
C ALA A 142 -0.91 7.97 -0.72
N ALA A 143 -1.43 8.74 -1.68
CA ALA A 143 -0.92 10.07 -2.02
C ALA A 143 -1.08 11.05 -0.86
N LEU A 144 -2.23 11.04 -0.16
CA LEU A 144 -2.46 11.88 1.01
C LEU A 144 -1.47 11.56 2.13
N CYS A 145 -1.30 10.28 2.48
CA CYS A 145 -0.32 9.84 3.47
C CYS A 145 1.10 10.30 3.13
N TRP A 146 1.46 10.20 1.84
CA TRP A 146 2.75 10.66 1.35
C TRP A 146 2.93 12.18 1.49
N VAL A 147 1.95 12.98 1.09
CA VAL A 147 1.99 14.45 1.22
C VAL A 147 2.11 14.85 2.69
N VAL A 148 1.36 14.20 3.59
CA VAL A 148 1.46 14.43 5.04
C VAL A 148 2.87 14.11 5.54
N ALA A 149 3.43 12.96 5.16
CA ALA A 149 4.79 12.59 5.55
C ALA A 149 5.84 13.60 5.07
N LEU A 150 5.71 14.09 3.83
CA LEU A 150 6.60 15.14 3.29
C LEU A 150 6.49 16.45 4.09
N ARG A 151 5.28 16.86 4.47
CA ARG A 151 5.07 18.09 5.27
C ARG A 151 5.66 17.97 6.66
N LEU A 152 5.48 16.81 7.31
CA LEU A 152 6.05 16.55 8.65
C LEU A 152 7.59 16.54 8.62
N GLN A 153 8.20 15.97 7.58
CA GLN A 153 9.64 15.99 7.37
C GLN A 153 10.19 17.40 7.18
N ARG A 154 9.51 18.24 6.37
CA ARG A 154 9.91 19.64 6.17
C ARG A 154 9.83 20.48 7.45
N ARG A 155 8.98 20.08 8.40
CA ARG A 155 8.85 20.74 9.71
C ARG A 155 9.84 20.22 10.76
N GLY A 156 10.77 19.33 10.39
CA GLY A 156 11.74 18.75 11.32
C GLY A 156 11.17 17.80 12.37
N GLN A 157 9.90 17.41 12.23
CA GLN A 157 9.21 16.51 13.17
C GLN A 157 9.45 15.02 12.87
N VAL A 158 10.07 14.70 11.73
CA VAL A 158 10.41 13.34 11.30
C VAL A 158 11.77 13.37 10.63
N GLU A 159 12.58 12.31 10.82
CA GLU A 159 13.94 12.18 10.31
C GLU A 159 14.10 12.62 8.84
N GLN A 160 15.11 13.43 8.59
CA GLN A 160 15.52 13.79 7.24
C GLN A 160 16.24 12.61 6.56
N PRO A 161 16.02 12.35 5.25
CA PRO A 161 16.79 11.35 4.52
C PRO A 161 18.25 11.82 4.44
N GLY A 162 19.17 11.10 5.06
CA GLY A 162 20.61 11.33 4.88
C GLY A 162 21.41 11.83 6.07
N THR A 163 20.83 12.10 7.24
CA THR A 163 21.63 12.26 8.46
C THR A 163 21.99 10.85 9.01
N SER A 164 23.02 10.23 8.41
CA SER A 164 23.83 9.31 9.16
C SER A 164 24.52 10.12 10.25
N ASP A 165 24.27 9.80 11.53
CA ASP A 165 25.11 10.22 12.63
C ASP A 165 26.53 9.73 12.33
N VAL A 166 27.31 10.60 11.73
CA VAL A 166 28.76 10.48 11.80
C VAL A 166 29.08 10.91 13.24
N PRO A 167 29.55 10.00 14.10
CA PRO A 167 30.04 10.43 15.39
C PRO A 167 31.19 11.39 15.10
N ASP A 168 31.04 12.62 15.56
CA ASP A 168 32.11 13.59 15.57
C ASP A 168 33.21 13.02 16.49
N GLY A 169 34.09 12.32 15.84
CA GLY A 169 35.19 11.61 16.46
C GLY A 169 36.44 12.45 16.34
N THR A 170 36.87 12.91 17.50
CA THR A 170 38.26 13.24 17.80
C THR A 170 38.73 14.66 17.52
N SER A 171 38.51 15.53 18.52
CA SER A 171 39.59 16.38 19.01
C SER A 171 40.62 15.47 19.72
N ILE A 172 41.68 15.12 19.04
CA ILE A 172 42.93 14.65 19.70
C ILE A 172 43.87 15.87 19.66
N GLU A 173 44.03 16.52 20.81
CA GLU A 173 45.25 17.22 21.19
C GLU A 173 46.23 16.23 21.84
#